data_a5e14fe9f8692a3ca2d30b757f403639
#
_entry.id   a5e14fe9f8692a3ca2d30b757f403639
#
_cell.length_a   1.000
_cell.length_b   1.000
_cell.length_c   1.000
_cell.angle_alpha   90.00
_cell.angle_beta   90.00
_cell.angle_gamma   90.00
#
_symmetry.space_group_name_H-M   'P 1'
#
loop_
_entity.id
_entity.type
_entity.pdbx_description
1 polymer ?
#
loop_
_entity_poly.entity_id
_entity_poly.type
_entity_poly.pdbx_seq_one_letter_code
_entity_poly.pdbx_strand_id
1 'polypeptide(L)'
;MKKTIFSTVIMLGLCVLSLAQSTPTTTPVPQRGTTPQRPSPSFELTTYGVSFDIEPRVIVMMAALEAAGFEATPAGTTPSDFRAQVRKDLANLDPDLRARLRTFYERNKLPAPATSADQAARYISLALALGPPPLLEAPERSDQLPGSLLEVLDFAPLVREFYRRSGMDEKLDAYTRAYQAEGDRLRQPTANMVQSVLSYLHTRPTTVWAERILVKAPSTQKKSEQRYTTRQHDRHFFVVPDLLGVPGAINFRVIGEDYYAVVPEGTDPILSELRRGYFQYVIDPLVLKFNRQIADRREQIRQVLAAREKAGATVSPDVFLSVSRSLVAAADARFDESRKIALVMSEARAKLANTKDDAARRAIVKESQTATAALQDQTIARLADDYERGAVLAFFFAEQLKEIESSGFDIANFLPDMIASFDPARETNRLTEVAEARKRALAARQARIAARSAEGDPPVYSEADASRTAALVKQLGEIEKILQAKNYPAAETRLKELLKDYSREPRIFFALAQTSSVAAADATDEEVQARRLQAALTNYRLAVEAASPETDRALISRAHVAMGRIYAFLDQNVDAAKEFDEAIKIGGVAGGAYREAVEGRNKLPPK
;
A
#
# COMPACT_ATOMS: atom_id res chain seq x y z
N MET A 1 45.87 34.12 -35.04
CA MET A 1 47.02 33.37 -35.60
C MET A 1 46.78 31.89 -35.40
N LYS A 2 46.78 31.18 -36.56
CA LYS A 2 47.06 29.73 -36.82
C LYS A 2 46.38 28.70 -35.88
N LYS A 3 45.29 27.98 -36.31
CA LYS A 3 45.23 26.78 -37.18
C LYS A 3 46.10 25.63 -36.67
N THR A 4 45.50 24.50 -36.29
CA THR A 4 45.78 23.24 -36.97
C THR A 4 44.64 22.23 -36.73
N ILE A 5 44.16 21.69 -37.84
CA ILE A 5 43.21 20.61 -38.07
C ILE A 5 44.02 19.30 -38.02
N PHE A 6 43.46 18.21 -37.45
CA PHE A 6 43.90 16.86 -37.80
C PHE A 6 42.67 15.96 -38.06
N SER A 7 42.63 15.56 -39.33
CA SER A 7 41.70 14.63 -39.96
C SER A 7 42.40 13.27 -40.04
N THR A 8 41.72 12.16 -39.75
CA THR A 8 42.16 10.80 -40.14
C THR A 8 40.93 9.91 -40.37
N VAL A 9 40.56 9.82 -41.55
CA VAL A 9 40.49 8.83 -42.63
C VAL A 9 40.14 7.41 -42.20
N ILE A 10 39.00 7.01 -42.77
CA ILE A 10 38.35 5.70 -42.89
C ILE A 10 39.20 4.69 -43.67
N MET A 11 39.17 3.43 -43.27
CA MET A 11 39.49 2.31 -44.15
C MET A 11 38.33 1.30 -44.21
N LEU A 12 37.69 1.26 -45.38
CA LEU A 12 36.81 0.18 -45.86
C LEU A 12 37.66 -1.02 -46.26
N GLY A 13 37.27 -2.21 -45.84
CA GLY A 13 37.74 -3.50 -46.35
C GLY A 13 36.58 -4.27 -46.96
N LEU A 14 36.50 -4.23 -48.28
CA LEU A 14 35.72 -5.18 -49.08
C LEU A 14 36.40 -6.54 -49.13
N CYS A 15 35.66 -7.61 -48.91
CA CYS A 15 36.01 -8.94 -49.40
C CYS A 15 34.84 -9.52 -50.19
N VAL A 16 35.20 -9.91 -51.39
CA VAL A 16 34.37 -10.31 -52.52
C VAL A 16 34.02 -11.80 -52.44
N LEU A 17 32.82 -12.08 -52.88
CA LEU A 17 32.13 -13.33 -53.18
C LEU A 17 32.97 -14.51 -53.75
N SER A 18 32.59 -15.72 -53.36
CA SER A 18 32.63 -16.90 -54.21
C SER A 18 31.32 -17.67 -54.11
N LEU A 19 30.60 -17.68 -55.22
CA LEU A 19 29.41 -18.48 -55.47
C LEU A 19 29.82 -19.94 -55.77
N ALA A 20 29.26 -20.89 -55.03
CA ALA A 20 29.15 -22.26 -55.46
C ALA A 20 27.70 -22.72 -55.29
N GLN A 21 27.06 -22.97 -56.44
CA GLN A 21 25.75 -23.60 -56.52
C GLN A 21 25.87 -25.09 -56.24
N SER A 22 25.05 -25.60 -55.31
CA SER A 22 24.72 -27.00 -55.22
C SER A 22 23.25 -27.20 -54.91
N THR A 23 22.63 -28.05 -55.68
CA THR A 23 21.21 -28.45 -55.75
C THR A 23 20.67 -28.99 -54.43
N PRO A 24 19.34 -28.81 -54.15
CA PRO A 24 18.77 -29.16 -52.85
C PRO A 24 18.44 -30.65 -52.74
N THR A 25 19.02 -31.32 -51.77
CA THR A 25 18.54 -32.62 -51.28
C THR A 25 17.61 -32.34 -50.09
N THR A 26 16.34 -32.65 -50.24
CA THR A 26 15.32 -32.56 -49.22
C THR A 26 15.57 -33.57 -48.12
N THR A 27 16.08 -33.09 -46.95
CA THR A 27 16.10 -33.85 -45.73
C THR A 27 14.99 -33.27 -44.80
N PRO A 28 14.20 -34.12 -44.09
CA PRO A 28 13.13 -33.60 -43.25
C PRO A 28 13.71 -32.82 -42.05
N VAL A 29 13.25 -31.58 -41.87
CA VAL A 29 13.59 -30.72 -40.74
C VAL A 29 13.02 -31.35 -39.46
N PRO A 30 13.84 -31.62 -38.43
CA PRO A 30 13.30 -32.00 -37.12
C PRO A 30 12.57 -30.80 -36.55
N GLN A 31 11.31 -31.01 -36.17
CA GLN A 31 10.52 -30.02 -35.40
C GLN A 31 11.35 -29.63 -34.18
N ARG A 32 11.76 -28.37 -34.12
CA ARG A 32 12.29 -27.77 -32.89
C ARG A 32 11.25 -27.91 -31.83
N GLY A 33 11.50 -28.80 -30.88
CA GLY A 33 10.74 -28.85 -29.64
C GLY A 33 10.69 -27.46 -29.03
N THR A 34 9.51 -27.00 -28.74
CA THR A 34 9.25 -25.78 -27.95
C THR A 34 10.04 -25.94 -26.65
N THR A 35 11.12 -25.19 -26.52
CA THR A 35 11.83 -25.04 -25.24
C THR A 35 10.79 -24.55 -24.25
N PRO A 36 10.56 -25.22 -23.11
CA PRO A 36 9.65 -24.72 -22.12
C PRO A 36 10.17 -23.34 -21.71
N GLN A 37 9.35 -22.32 -21.96
CA GLN A 37 9.60 -20.96 -21.51
C GLN A 37 9.75 -21.04 -20.00
N ARG A 38 10.97 -20.78 -19.48
CA ARG A 38 11.18 -20.63 -18.04
C ARG A 38 10.15 -19.62 -17.56
N PRO A 39 9.34 -19.96 -16.54
CA PRO A 39 8.47 -18.97 -15.93
C PRO A 39 9.33 -17.77 -15.56
N SER A 40 8.88 -16.58 -15.90
CA SER A 40 9.52 -15.33 -15.45
C SER A 40 9.75 -15.45 -13.95
N PRO A 41 10.95 -15.13 -13.42
CA PRO A 41 11.20 -15.26 -12.00
C PRO A 41 10.10 -14.50 -11.26
N SER A 42 9.31 -15.21 -10.47
CA SER A 42 8.31 -14.62 -9.60
C SER A 42 9.03 -13.62 -8.70
N PHE A 43 8.47 -12.42 -8.55
CA PHE A 43 9.02 -11.40 -7.63
C PHE A 43 8.98 -11.96 -6.21
N GLU A 44 10.14 -12.35 -5.70
CA GLU A 44 10.26 -12.99 -4.41
C GLU A 44 10.45 -11.95 -3.32
N LEU A 45 9.45 -11.77 -2.48
CA LEU A 45 9.41 -10.77 -1.41
C LEU A 45 10.58 -10.90 -0.42
N THR A 46 11.00 -12.12 -0.11
CA THR A 46 12.12 -12.41 0.80
C THR A 46 13.44 -11.83 0.31
N THR A 47 13.65 -11.76 -1.01
CA THR A 47 14.83 -11.09 -1.61
C THR A 47 14.89 -9.59 -1.25
N TYR A 48 13.75 -9.00 -0.93
CA TYR A 48 13.62 -7.59 -0.56
C TYR A 48 13.34 -7.40 0.94
N GLY A 49 13.65 -8.43 1.74
CA GLY A 49 13.54 -8.42 3.20
C GLY A 49 12.12 -8.57 3.72
N VAL A 50 11.10 -8.77 2.87
CA VAL A 50 9.70 -8.85 3.30
C VAL A 50 9.29 -10.30 3.53
N SER A 51 8.75 -10.56 4.71
CA SER A 51 8.22 -11.86 5.12
C SER A 51 6.83 -11.71 5.73
N PHE A 52 6.00 -12.74 5.57
CA PHE A 52 4.71 -12.83 6.25
C PHE A 52 4.86 -13.71 7.48
N ASP A 53 4.48 -13.19 8.62
CA ASP A 53 4.51 -13.92 9.88
C ASP A 53 3.12 -13.98 10.48
N ILE A 54 2.73 -15.17 10.92
CA ILE A 54 1.52 -15.35 11.71
C ILE A 54 1.94 -15.39 13.16
N GLU A 55 1.56 -14.36 13.89
CA GLU A 55 2.04 -14.15 15.26
C GLU A 55 0.99 -14.60 16.28
N PRO A 56 1.12 -15.82 16.86
CA PRO A 56 0.16 -16.35 17.82
C PRO A 56 -0.05 -15.47 19.04
N ARG A 57 1.00 -14.73 19.47
CA ARG A 57 0.93 -13.80 20.60
C ARG A 57 -0.03 -12.65 20.35
N VAL A 58 -0.06 -12.13 19.09
CA VAL A 58 -1.00 -11.09 18.68
C VAL A 58 -2.42 -11.66 18.63
N ILE A 59 -2.62 -12.86 18.09
CA ILE A 59 -3.94 -13.52 18.04
C ILE A 59 -4.52 -13.65 19.47
N VAL A 60 -3.74 -14.20 20.39
CA VAL A 60 -4.18 -14.42 21.78
C VAL A 60 -4.45 -13.08 22.49
N MET A 61 -3.57 -12.10 22.31
CA MET A 61 -3.71 -10.77 22.91
C MET A 61 -4.97 -10.06 22.45
N MET A 62 -5.21 -10.04 21.12
CA MET A 62 -6.37 -9.36 20.57
C MET A 62 -7.69 -10.07 20.92
N ALA A 63 -7.68 -11.41 21.03
CA ALA A 63 -8.82 -12.16 21.56
C ALA A 63 -9.08 -11.86 23.05
N ALA A 64 -8.05 -11.72 23.86
CA ALA A 64 -8.19 -11.31 25.26
C ALA A 64 -8.72 -9.87 25.39
N LEU A 65 -8.32 -8.96 24.53
CA LEU A 65 -8.88 -7.60 24.46
C LEU A 65 -10.35 -7.61 24.04
N GLU A 66 -10.73 -8.45 23.08
CA GLU A 66 -12.13 -8.63 22.67
C GLU A 66 -12.97 -9.11 23.87
N ALA A 67 -12.44 -10.07 24.66
CA ALA A 67 -13.09 -10.53 25.91
C ALA A 67 -13.16 -9.41 26.97
N ALA A 68 -12.19 -8.50 27.00
CA ALA A 68 -12.16 -7.35 27.91
C ALA A 68 -13.13 -6.23 27.51
N GLY A 69 -13.76 -6.32 26.34
CA GLY A 69 -14.68 -5.31 25.82
C GLY A 69 -14.00 -4.21 25.00
N PHE A 70 -12.82 -4.50 24.45
CA PHE A 70 -12.22 -3.64 23.45
C PHE A 70 -13.08 -3.60 22.19
N GLU A 71 -13.44 -2.40 21.74
CA GLU A 71 -14.26 -2.21 20.54
C GLU A 71 -13.41 -1.61 19.41
N ALA A 72 -13.15 -2.43 18.42
CA ALA A 72 -12.45 -2.02 17.21
C ALA A 72 -13.39 -1.84 16.01
N THR A 73 -14.65 -2.27 16.13
CA THR A 73 -15.64 -2.13 15.06
C THR A 73 -16.06 -0.66 14.97
N PRO A 74 -15.94 0.00 13.81
CA PRO A 74 -16.39 1.37 13.65
C PRO A 74 -17.89 1.51 13.92
N ALA A 75 -18.29 2.60 14.56
CA ALA A 75 -19.68 2.86 14.88
C ALA A 75 -20.57 2.80 13.62
N GLY A 76 -21.67 2.07 13.70
CA GLY A 76 -22.62 1.89 12.59
C GLY A 76 -22.23 0.84 11.56
N THR A 77 -21.16 0.08 11.79
CA THR A 77 -20.77 -1.07 10.96
C THR A 77 -21.01 -2.39 11.70
N THR A 78 -21.08 -3.50 10.96
CA THR A 78 -21.13 -4.86 11.54
C THR A 78 -19.71 -5.37 11.78
N PRO A 79 -19.48 -6.17 12.84
CA PRO A 79 -18.22 -6.85 13.03
C PRO A 79 -17.87 -7.75 11.83
N SER A 80 -16.59 -7.99 11.57
CA SER A 80 -16.18 -9.00 10.60
C SER A 80 -16.63 -10.39 11.03
N ASP A 81 -16.75 -11.30 10.06
CA ASP A 81 -17.18 -12.70 10.34
C ASP A 81 -16.23 -13.37 11.35
N PHE A 82 -14.93 -13.12 11.23
CA PHE A 82 -13.96 -13.66 12.17
C PHE A 82 -14.14 -13.10 13.59
N ARG A 83 -14.37 -11.80 13.73
CA ARG A 83 -14.63 -11.15 15.03
C ARG A 83 -15.92 -11.68 15.65
N ALA A 84 -16.97 -11.84 14.85
CA ALA A 84 -18.24 -12.43 15.30
C ALA A 84 -18.05 -13.88 15.79
N GLN A 85 -17.22 -14.66 15.08
CA GLN A 85 -16.85 -16.02 15.50
C GLN A 85 -16.09 -16.02 16.84
N VAL A 86 -15.08 -15.16 16.99
CA VAL A 86 -14.33 -15.03 18.26
C VAL A 86 -15.25 -14.65 19.41
N ARG A 87 -16.15 -13.69 19.24
CA ARG A 87 -17.16 -13.31 20.25
C ARG A 87 -18.04 -14.50 20.66
N LYS A 88 -18.47 -15.30 19.69
CA LYS A 88 -19.25 -16.53 19.94
C LYS A 88 -18.43 -17.57 20.71
N ASP A 89 -17.19 -17.79 20.31
CA ASP A 89 -16.28 -18.74 20.94
C ASP A 89 -15.93 -18.37 22.39
N LEU A 90 -15.94 -17.07 22.69
CA LEU A 90 -15.72 -16.53 24.03
C LEU A 90 -17.01 -16.33 24.83
N ALA A 91 -18.18 -16.66 24.30
CA ALA A 91 -19.47 -16.43 25.00
C ALA A 91 -19.49 -17.08 26.41
N ASN A 92 -18.93 -18.27 26.54
CA ASN A 92 -18.90 -19.05 27.77
C ASN A 92 -17.62 -18.82 28.59
N LEU A 93 -16.83 -17.77 28.32
CA LEU A 93 -15.66 -17.43 29.14
C LEU A 93 -16.10 -17.17 30.57
N ASP A 94 -15.37 -17.73 31.52
CA ASP A 94 -15.56 -17.53 32.96
C ASP A 94 -15.87 -16.06 33.29
N PRO A 95 -16.99 -15.75 33.96
CA PRO A 95 -17.42 -14.39 34.23
C PRO A 95 -16.42 -13.60 35.11
N ASP A 96 -15.77 -14.26 36.08
CA ASP A 96 -14.77 -13.62 36.93
C ASP A 96 -13.53 -13.20 36.11
N LEU A 97 -13.02 -14.11 35.30
CA LEU A 97 -11.89 -13.80 34.41
C LEU A 97 -12.25 -12.65 33.42
N ARG A 98 -13.45 -12.71 32.83
CA ARG A 98 -13.94 -11.63 31.97
C ARG A 98 -14.00 -10.29 32.72
N ALA A 99 -14.51 -10.28 33.94
CA ALA A 99 -14.58 -9.06 34.75
C ALA A 99 -13.19 -8.50 35.08
N ARG A 100 -12.22 -9.35 35.38
CA ARG A 100 -10.83 -8.92 35.64
C ARG A 100 -10.15 -8.37 34.40
N LEU A 101 -10.32 -9.00 33.24
CA LEU A 101 -9.83 -8.50 31.94
C LEU A 101 -10.41 -7.13 31.66
N ARG A 102 -11.74 -6.97 31.79
CA ARG A 102 -12.43 -5.69 31.59
C ARG A 102 -11.96 -4.62 32.56
N THR A 103 -11.88 -4.93 33.85
CA THR A 103 -11.43 -3.98 34.88
C THR A 103 -10.01 -3.49 34.60
N PHE A 104 -9.10 -4.40 34.19
CA PHE A 104 -7.75 -3.99 33.82
C PHE A 104 -7.76 -3.08 32.59
N TYR A 105 -8.48 -3.46 31.53
CA TYR A 105 -8.57 -2.67 30.29
C TYR A 105 -9.12 -1.26 30.54
N GLU A 106 -10.26 -1.13 31.25
CA GLU A 106 -10.88 0.16 31.54
C GLU A 106 -9.99 1.04 32.45
N ARG A 107 -9.32 0.44 33.43
CA ARG A 107 -8.39 1.17 34.31
C ARG A 107 -7.17 1.74 33.56
N ASN A 108 -6.70 1.05 32.55
CA ASN A 108 -5.52 1.43 31.78
C ASN A 108 -5.88 2.09 30.43
N LYS A 109 -7.14 2.44 30.22
CA LYS A 109 -7.59 3.08 29.00
C LYS A 109 -6.96 4.46 28.87
N LEU A 110 -6.43 4.77 27.68
CA LEU A 110 -5.91 6.10 27.39
C LEU A 110 -7.07 7.12 27.41
N PRO A 111 -6.84 8.31 27.95
CA PRO A 111 -7.84 9.37 27.93
C PRO A 111 -8.08 9.91 26.52
N ALA A 112 -9.24 10.51 26.30
CA ALA A 112 -9.50 11.23 25.05
C ALA A 112 -8.40 12.30 24.82
N PRO A 113 -7.96 12.53 23.59
CA PRO A 113 -8.57 12.08 22.31
C PRO A 113 -8.02 10.76 21.75
N ALA A 114 -7.44 9.88 22.58
CA ALA A 114 -6.86 8.61 22.11
C ALA A 114 -7.91 7.72 21.42
N THR A 115 -7.52 7.16 20.28
CA THR A 115 -8.37 6.31 19.44
C THR A 115 -8.35 4.85 19.88
N SER A 116 -9.23 4.02 19.31
CA SER A 116 -9.15 2.56 19.48
C SER A 116 -7.82 2.01 18.96
N ALA A 117 -7.25 2.61 17.92
CA ALA A 117 -5.94 2.24 17.39
C ALA A 117 -4.83 2.51 18.41
N ASP A 118 -4.84 3.67 19.08
CA ASP A 118 -3.88 4.01 20.13
C ASP A 118 -4.01 3.06 21.34
N GLN A 119 -5.24 2.67 21.68
CA GLN A 119 -5.49 1.68 22.74
C GLN A 119 -4.86 0.33 22.36
N ALA A 120 -5.14 -0.19 21.15
CA ALA A 120 -4.61 -1.47 20.67
C ALA A 120 -3.08 -1.48 20.58
N ALA A 121 -2.48 -0.37 20.15
CA ALA A 121 -1.05 -0.25 19.89
C ALA A 121 -0.16 -0.66 21.07
N ARG A 122 -0.56 -0.36 22.31
CA ARG A 122 0.17 -0.73 23.54
C ARG A 122 0.14 -2.23 23.79
N TYR A 123 -1.03 -2.84 23.61
CA TYR A 123 -1.22 -4.27 23.81
C TYR A 123 -0.57 -5.10 22.70
N ILE A 124 -0.57 -4.61 21.46
CA ILE A 124 0.20 -5.22 20.36
C ILE A 124 1.70 -5.16 20.66
N SER A 125 2.19 -4.03 21.21
CA SER A 125 3.58 -3.93 21.67
C SER A 125 3.90 -4.94 22.76
N LEU A 126 2.98 -5.12 23.72
CA LEU A 126 3.11 -6.13 24.76
C LEU A 126 3.09 -7.54 24.16
N ALA A 127 2.16 -7.84 23.24
CA ALA A 127 2.08 -9.14 22.58
C ALA A 127 3.40 -9.54 21.94
N LEU A 128 4.00 -8.64 21.16
CA LEU A 128 5.30 -8.88 20.50
C LEU A 128 6.47 -9.03 21.48
N ALA A 129 6.35 -8.50 22.71
CA ALA A 129 7.34 -8.62 23.75
C ALA A 129 7.17 -9.89 24.63
N LEU A 130 6.01 -10.56 24.57
CA LEU A 130 5.77 -11.81 25.29
C LEU A 130 6.55 -12.97 24.66
N GLY A 131 6.85 -13.99 25.47
CA GLY A 131 7.24 -15.30 24.97
C GLY A 131 6.09 -15.99 24.21
N PRO A 132 6.37 -17.05 23.43
CA PRO A 132 5.35 -17.75 22.67
C PRO A 132 4.32 -18.47 23.57
N PRO A 133 3.08 -18.72 23.09
CA PRO A 133 2.17 -19.64 23.75
C PRO A 133 2.80 -21.05 23.89
N PRO A 134 2.50 -21.80 24.95
CA PRO A 134 1.52 -21.54 26.01
C PRO A 134 2.03 -20.68 27.17
N LEU A 135 3.33 -20.40 27.24
CA LEU A 135 3.96 -19.75 28.39
C LEU A 135 3.64 -18.25 28.47
N LEU A 136 3.63 -17.55 27.33
CA LEU A 136 3.37 -16.11 27.25
C LEU A 136 4.13 -15.34 28.34
N GLU A 137 5.43 -15.64 28.50
CA GLU A 137 6.28 -15.03 29.51
C GLU A 137 6.44 -13.54 29.25
N ALA A 138 6.22 -12.75 30.28
CA ALA A 138 6.44 -11.31 30.21
C ALA A 138 7.93 -11.00 30.23
N PRO A 139 8.40 -9.96 29.52
CA PRO A 139 9.77 -9.49 29.68
C PRO A 139 10.00 -8.94 31.08
N GLU A 140 11.25 -9.01 31.55
CA GLU A 140 11.62 -8.38 32.81
C GLU A 140 11.37 -6.86 32.76
N ARG A 141 10.76 -6.32 33.80
CA ARG A 141 10.51 -4.89 33.92
C ARG A 141 11.83 -4.13 33.99
N SER A 142 12.10 -3.30 33.00
CA SER A 142 13.31 -2.49 32.95
C SER A 142 13.02 -1.13 32.30
N ASP A 143 13.86 -0.14 32.58
CA ASP A 143 13.78 1.20 31.99
C ASP A 143 14.11 1.21 30.50
N GLN A 144 14.55 0.07 29.94
CA GLN A 144 14.80 -0.09 28.50
C GLN A 144 13.51 -0.39 27.71
N LEU A 145 12.46 -0.84 28.41
CA LEU A 145 11.16 -1.06 27.76
C LEU A 145 10.44 0.27 27.49
N PRO A 146 9.73 0.40 26.37
CA PRO A 146 8.91 1.57 26.10
C PRO A 146 7.93 1.86 27.24
N GLY A 147 7.81 3.13 27.65
CA GLY A 147 6.92 3.51 28.75
C GLY A 147 5.46 3.08 28.53
N SER A 148 4.97 3.17 27.32
CA SER A 148 3.62 2.73 26.94
C SER A 148 3.41 1.21 27.10
N LEU A 149 4.47 0.41 26.99
CA LEU A 149 4.43 -1.02 27.28
C LEU A 149 4.44 -1.29 28.78
N LEU A 150 5.24 -0.54 29.55
CA LEU A 150 5.31 -0.67 31.00
C LEU A 150 3.95 -0.43 31.68
N GLU A 151 3.15 0.48 31.14
CA GLU A 151 1.80 0.78 31.66
C GLU A 151 0.85 -0.43 31.58
N VAL A 152 1.01 -1.29 30.58
CA VAL A 152 0.13 -2.46 30.35
C VAL A 152 0.82 -3.81 30.64
N LEU A 153 2.05 -3.81 31.12
CA LEU A 153 2.84 -5.02 31.34
C LEU A 153 2.13 -6.03 32.27
N ASP A 154 1.43 -5.53 33.27
CA ASP A 154 0.69 -6.35 34.23
C ASP A 154 -0.57 -7.01 33.65
N PHE A 155 -0.87 -6.77 32.37
CA PHE A 155 -1.88 -7.54 31.63
C PHE A 155 -1.40 -8.94 31.23
N ALA A 156 -0.09 -9.17 31.13
CA ALA A 156 0.49 -10.44 30.70
C ALA A 156 0.03 -11.66 31.53
N PRO A 157 -0.03 -11.60 32.89
CA PRO A 157 -0.60 -12.70 33.68
C PRO A 157 -2.05 -13.00 33.36
N LEU A 158 -2.87 -11.98 33.08
CA LEU A 158 -4.27 -12.16 32.69
C LEU A 158 -4.41 -12.79 31.30
N VAL A 159 -3.55 -12.42 30.34
CA VAL A 159 -3.52 -13.03 29.00
C VAL A 159 -3.11 -14.51 29.08
N ARG A 160 -2.15 -14.85 29.94
CA ARG A 160 -1.74 -16.24 30.20
C ARG A 160 -2.88 -17.06 30.81
N GLU A 161 -3.59 -16.50 31.80
CA GLU A 161 -4.77 -17.14 32.39
C GLU A 161 -5.89 -17.28 31.35
N PHE A 162 -6.15 -16.24 30.55
CA PHE A 162 -7.09 -16.25 29.45
C PHE A 162 -6.78 -17.41 28.48
N TYR A 163 -5.53 -17.53 28.03
CA TYR A 163 -5.12 -18.59 27.11
C TYR A 163 -5.51 -19.98 27.63
N ARG A 164 -5.28 -20.26 28.93
CA ARG A 164 -5.55 -21.56 29.53
C ARG A 164 -7.04 -21.83 29.80
N ARG A 165 -7.84 -20.80 30.11
CA ARG A 165 -9.21 -20.95 30.61
C ARG A 165 -10.29 -20.66 29.55
N SER A 166 -9.91 -20.09 28.42
CA SER A 166 -10.85 -19.79 27.33
C SER A 166 -10.99 -20.91 26.28
N GLY A 167 -10.20 -22.01 26.41
CA GLY A 167 -10.05 -23.01 25.35
C GLY A 167 -9.34 -22.45 24.10
N MET A 168 -8.53 -21.39 24.28
CA MET A 168 -7.80 -20.78 23.18
C MET A 168 -6.75 -21.72 22.59
N ASP A 169 -6.16 -22.58 23.39
CA ASP A 169 -5.22 -23.62 22.98
C ASP A 169 -5.80 -24.56 21.92
N GLU A 170 -7.07 -24.98 22.07
CA GLU A 170 -7.77 -25.82 21.10
C GLU A 170 -8.16 -25.06 19.80
N LYS A 171 -8.36 -23.74 19.91
CA LYS A 171 -8.85 -22.89 18.81
C LYS A 171 -7.71 -22.23 18.02
N LEU A 172 -6.54 -22.13 18.63
CA LEU A 172 -5.42 -21.35 18.08
C LEU A 172 -5.02 -21.81 16.67
N ASP A 173 -5.02 -23.11 16.42
CA ASP A 173 -4.73 -23.66 15.09
C ASP A 173 -5.77 -23.25 14.03
N ALA A 174 -7.04 -23.18 14.41
CA ALA A 174 -8.11 -22.72 13.50
C ALA A 174 -7.97 -21.22 13.23
N TYR A 175 -7.67 -20.44 14.25
CA TYR A 175 -7.44 -19.00 14.10
C TYR A 175 -6.19 -18.73 13.28
N THR A 176 -5.09 -19.45 13.53
CA THR A 176 -3.85 -19.35 12.74
C THR A 176 -4.10 -19.58 11.25
N ARG A 177 -4.94 -20.57 10.91
CA ARG A 177 -5.32 -20.80 9.49
C ARG A 177 -6.10 -19.65 8.89
N ALA A 178 -6.98 -18.99 9.64
CA ALA A 178 -7.69 -17.80 9.16
C ALA A 178 -6.73 -16.63 8.91
N TYR A 179 -5.81 -16.40 9.83
CA TYR A 179 -4.74 -15.39 9.67
C TYR A 179 -3.82 -15.71 8.51
N GLN A 180 -3.52 -16.99 8.28
CA GLN A 180 -2.74 -17.45 7.13
C GLN A 180 -3.42 -17.13 5.81
N ALA A 181 -4.74 -17.36 5.72
CA ALA A 181 -5.52 -17.03 4.54
C ALA A 181 -5.50 -15.52 4.23
N GLU A 182 -5.57 -14.67 5.25
CA GLU A 182 -5.42 -13.22 5.08
C GLU A 182 -3.98 -12.84 4.69
N GLY A 183 -2.98 -13.48 5.28
CA GLY A 183 -1.58 -13.32 4.88
C GLY A 183 -1.37 -13.66 3.40
N ASP A 184 -1.95 -14.75 2.93
CA ASP A 184 -1.88 -15.16 1.52
C ASP A 184 -2.59 -14.16 0.59
N ARG A 185 -3.73 -13.60 1.02
CA ARG A 185 -4.42 -12.51 0.31
C ARG A 185 -3.53 -11.28 0.18
N LEU A 186 -2.77 -10.94 1.22
CA LEU A 186 -1.90 -9.76 1.24
C LEU A 186 -0.59 -9.94 0.45
N ARG A 187 -0.15 -11.17 0.15
CA ARG A 187 1.16 -11.42 -0.48
C ARG A 187 1.36 -10.69 -1.80
N GLN A 188 0.46 -10.91 -2.75
CA GLN A 188 0.61 -10.32 -4.07
C GLN A 188 0.46 -8.79 -4.05
N PRO A 189 -0.55 -8.23 -3.34
CA PRO A 189 -0.64 -6.79 -3.13
C PRO A 189 0.63 -6.19 -2.53
N THR A 190 1.19 -6.82 -1.51
CA THR A 190 2.44 -6.36 -0.89
C THR A 190 3.61 -6.44 -1.87
N ALA A 191 3.70 -7.50 -2.68
CA ALA A 191 4.76 -7.62 -3.70
C ALA A 191 4.72 -6.45 -4.69
N ASN A 192 3.53 -6.03 -5.10
CA ASN A 192 3.37 -4.90 -6.02
C ASN A 192 3.69 -3.56 -5.35
N MET A 193 3.29 -3.39 -4.11
CA MET A 193 3.66 -2.22 -3.31
C MET A 193 5.19 -2.13 -3.20
N VAL A 194 5.85 -3.22 -2.81
CA VAL A 194 7.31 -3.31 -2.69
C VAL A 194 7.99 -2.98 -4.02
N GLN A 195 7.56 -3.61 -5.10
CA GLN A 195 8.09 -3.34 -6.44
C GLN A 195 7.90 -1.87 -6.84
N SER A 196 6.74 -1.29 -6.55
CA SER A 196 6.44 0.11 -6.88
C SER A 196 7.32 1.08 -6.08
N VAL A 197 7.50 0.83 -4.78
CA VAL A 197 8.38 1.63 -3.90
C VAL A 197 9.83 1.56 -4.36
N LEU A 198 10.34 0.37 -4.64
CA LEU A 198 11.73 0.18 -5.07
C LEU A 198 11.98 0.78 -6.47
N SER A 199 10.99 0.66 -7.37
CA SER A 199 11.05 1.29 -8.68
C SER A 199 11.03 2.81 -8.60
N TYR A 200 10.33 3.39 -7.61
CA TYR A 200 10.31 4.84 -7.39
C TYR A 200 11.64 5.35 -6.81
N LEU A 201 12.20 4.64 -5.83
CA LEU A 201 13.48 5.01 -5.20
C LEU A 201 14.70 4.63 -6.04
N HIS A 202 14.53 3.80 -7.06
CA HIS A 202 15.60 3.17 -7.86
C HIS A 202 16.68 2.50 -7.00
N THR A 203 16.32 2.00 -5.81
CA THR A 203 17.26 1.42 -4.84
C THR A 203 16.85 0.01 -4.44
N ARG A 204 17.75 -0.70 -3.77
CA ARG A 204 17.48 -1.98 -3.14
C ARG A 204 17.55 -1.87 -1.63
N PRO A 205 16.67 -2.55 -0.89
CA PRO A 205 16.73 -2.53 0.57
C PRO A 205 18.02 -3.22 1.06
N THR A 206 18.55 -2.72 2.15
CA THR A 206 19.62 -3.40 2.88
C THR A 206 18.99 -4.49 3.76
N THR A 207 19.13 -5.74 3.37
CA THR A 207 18.56 -6.90 4.08
C THR A 207 19.54 -7.54 5.06
N VAL A 208 20.81 -7.15 5.02
CA VAL A 208 21.84 -7.66 5.92
C VAL A 208 22.65 -6.48 6.44
N TRP A 209 22.77 -6.40 7.75
CA TRP A 209 23.59 -5.41 8.43
C TRP A 209 24.83 -6.05 9.01
N ALA A 210 25.98 -5.46 8.77
CA ALA A 210 27.27 -5.93 9.29
C ALA A 210 27.79 -5.00 10.40
N GLU A 211 27.77 -5.48 11.62
CA GLU A 211 28.30 -4.77 12.78
C GLU A 211 29.77 -5.17 13.03
N ARG A 212 30.62 -4.18 13.24
CA ARG A 212 31.99 -4.40 13.67
C ARG A 212 32.06 -4.35 15.20
N ILE A 213 32.28 -5.50 15.81
CA ILE A 213 32.39 -5.64 17.28
C ILE A 213 33.86 -5.69 17.67
N LEU A 214 34.25 -4.82 18.61
CA LEU A 214 35.58 -4.87 19.21
C LEU A 214 35.68 -6.09 20.14
N VAL A 215 36.54 -7.06 19.79
CA VAL A 215 36.82 -8.21 20.64
C VAL A 215 37.92 -7.82 21.64
N LYS A 216 37.59 -7.85 22.93
CA LYS A 216 38.60 -7.68 24.00
C LYS A 216 39.62 -8.82 23.90
N ALA A 217 40.87 -8.50 23.58
CA ALA A 217 41.96 -9.46 23.61
C ALA A 217 42.17 -9.94 25.08
N PRO A 218 42.50 -11.23 25.31
CA PRO A 218 42.88 -11.70 26.65
C PRO A 218 44.11 -10.92 27.15
N SER A 219 44.11 -10.57 28.42
CA SER A 219 45.03 -9.64 29.09
C SER A 219 46.53 -10.00 29.12
N THR A 220 46.96 -11.01 28.38
CA THR A 220 48.31 -11.55 28.38
C THR A 220 49.23 -11.01 27.27
N GLN A 221 48.74 -10.15 26.37
CA GLN A 221 49.58 -9.55 25.31
C GLN A 221 49.81 -8.05 25.54
N LYS A 222 51.10 -7.67 25.66
CA LYS A 222 51.60 -6.29 25.91
C LYS A 222 51.39 -5.25 24.80
N LYS A 223 50.76 -5.59 23.70
CA LYS A 223 50.28 -4.65 22.67
C LYS A 223 48.90 -5.13 22.27
N SER A 224 47.88 -4.37 22.68
CA SER A 224 46.50 -4.61 22.25
C SER A 224 46.31 -4.18 20.80
N GLU A 225 46.50 -5.06 19.87
CA GLU A 225 45.88 -4.93 18.56
C GLU A 225 44.37 -5.00 18.78
N GLN A 226 43.67 -3.92 18.48
CA GLN A 226 42.21 -3.91 18.48
C GLN A 226 41.73 -4.90 17.42
N ARG A 227 41.29 -6.08 17.84
CA ARG A 227 40.69 -7.06 16.94
C ARG A 227 39.19 -6.79 16.82
N TYR A 228 38.77 -6.61 15.58
CA TYR A 228 37.35 -6.50 15.24
C TYR A 228 36.85 -7.81 14.66
N THR A 229 35.69 -8.27 15.10
CA THR A 229 34.92 -9.29 14.42
C THR A 229 33.72 -8.66 13.77
N THR A 230 33.27 -9.22 12.65
CA THR A 230 32.06 -8.74 11.97
C THR A 230 30.94 -9.71 12.30
N ARG A 231 29.88 -9.19 12.89
CA ARG A 231 28.63 -9.92 13.11
C ARG A 231 27.62 -9.46 12.05
N GLN A 232 27.03 -10.38 11.34
CA GLN A 232 25.94 -10.10 10.40
C GLN A 232 24.61 -10.30 11.11
N HIS A 233 23.71 -9.35 10.89
CA HIS A 233 22.32 -9.40 11.33
C HIS A 233 21.45 -9.30 10.10
N ASP A 234 20.53 -10.22 9.95
CA ASP A 234 19.48 -10.10 8.95
C ASP A 234 18.48 -9.04 9.36
N ARG A 235 17.92 -8.34 8.41
CA ARG A 235 16.89 -7.32 8.61
C ARG A 235 15.65 -7.74 7.84
N HIS A 236 14.52 -7.76 8.53
CA HIS A 236 13.24 -8.17 7.97
C HIS A 236 12.19 -7.08 8.10
N PHE A 237 11.27 -7.08 7.18
CA PHE A 237 10.01 -6.37 7.24
C PHE A 237 8.89 -7.41 7.31
N PHE A 238 8.43 -7.69 8.52
CA PHE A 238 7.37 -8.64 8.78
C PHE A 238 6.01 -8.01 8.58
N VAL A 239 5.20 -8.60 7.71
CA VAL A 239 3.77 -8.29 7.57
C VAL A 239 3.00 -9.30 8.40
N VAL A 240 2.38 -8.84 9.47
CA VAL A 240 1.65 -9.64 10.45
C VAL A 240 0.16 -9.34 10.30
N PRO A 241 -0.65 -10.22 9.71
CA PRO A 241 -2.10 -10.04 9.66
C PRO A 241 -2.72 -9.94 11.05
N ASP A 242 -3.76 -9.12 11.20
CA ASP A 242 -4.56 -9.02 12.44
C ASP A 242 -6.06 -8.90 12.10
N LEU A 243 -6.79 -10.01 12.18
CA LEU A 243 -8.23 -10.09 11.90
C LEU A 243 -9.09 -9.46 13.01
N LEU A 244 -8.50 -9.17 14.17
CA LEU A 244 -9.14 -8.49 15.30
C LEU A 244 -8.66 -7.05 15.47
N GLY A 245 -7.82 -6.57 14.57
CA GLY A 245 -7.30 -5.21 14.57
C GLY A 245 -8.38 -4.15 14.31
N VAL A 246 -8.01 -2.90 14.58
CA VAL A 246 -8.85 -1.74 14.22
C VAL A 246 -8.76 -1.53 12.72
N PRO A 247 -9.85 -1.55 11.97
CA PRO A 247 -9.82 -1.37 10.53
C PRO A 247 -9.07 -0.08 10.16
N GLY A 248 -8.07 -0.20 9.29
CA GLY A 248 -7.26 0.90 8.80
C GLY A 248 -6.09 1.33 9.64
N ALA A 249 -5.97 0.85 10.84
CA ALA A 249 -4.90 1.22 11.74
C ALA A 249 -3.77 0.17 11.71
N ILE A 250 -2.72 0.42 10.96
CA ILE A 250 -1.53 -0.44 10.95
C ILE A 250 -0.65 -0.07 12.13
N ASN A 251 -0.24 -1.08 12.88
CA ASN A 251 0.67 -0.90 14.00
C ASN A 251 2.10 -1.27 13.61
N PHE A 252 3.02 -0.31 13.68
CA PHE A 252 4.44 -0.53 13.39
C PHE A 252 5.23 -0.67 14.67
N ARG A 253 6.13 -1.67 14.68
CA ARG A 253 7.13 -1.86 15.74
C ARG A 253 8.46 -2.20 15.13
N VAL A 254 9.51 -1.63 15.70
CA VAL A 254 10.89 -1.99 15.36
C VAL A 254 11.48 -2.68 16.60
N ILE A 255 11.92 -3.91 16.42
CA ILE A 255 12.50 -4.73 17.48
C ILE A 255 13.86 -5.21 16.98
N GLY A 256 14.94 -4.62 17.53
CA GLY A 256 16.27 -4.81 16.95
C GLY A 256 16.33 -4.23 15.53
N GLU A 257 16.67 -5.06 14.56
CA GLU A 257 16.77 -4.69 13.14
C GLU A 257 15.50 -5.04 12.34
N ASP A 258 14.52 -5.68 12.98
CA ASP A 258 13.29 -6.16 12.35
C ASP A 258 12.14 -5.17 12.51
N TYR A 259 11.39 -4.98 11.42
CA TYR A 259 10.22 -4.12 11.32
C TYR A 259 8.97 -5.00 11.29
N TYR A 260 8.08 -4.80 12.25
CA TYR A 260 6.79 -5.49 12.32
C TYR A 260 5.67 -4.54 11.93
N ALA A 261 4.96 -4.87 10.88
CA ALA A 261 3.74 -4.18 10.47
C ALA A 261 2.55 -5.10 10.77
N VAL A 262 1.80 -4.80 11.84
CA VAL A 262 0.58 -5.53 12.20
C VAL A 262 -0.58 -4.91 11.43
N VAL A 263 -1.14 -5.68 10.50
CA VAL A 263 -1.99 -5.22 9.42
C VAL A 263 -3.42 -5.75 9.61
N PRO A 264 -4.41 -4.86 9.82
CA PRO A 264 -5.80 -5.29 9.97
C PRO A 264 -6.39 -5.86 8.68
N GLU A 265 -7.46 -6.68 8.87
CA GLU A 265 -8.23 -7.26 7.78
C GLU A 265 -8.67 -6.21 6.75
N GLY A 266 -8.64 -6.57 5.47
CA GLY A 266 -9.11 -5.71 4.38
C GLY A 266 -8.16 -4.57 3.99
N THR A 267 -6.96 -4.50 4.57
CA THR A 267 -5.97 -3.47 4.22
C THR A 267 -5.52 -3.60 2.76
N ASP A 268 -5.41 -2.45 2.10
CA ASP A 268 -4.77 -2.30 0.80
C ASP A 268 -3.33 -1.79 1.00
N PRO A 269 -2.30 -2.62 0.75
CA PRO A 269 -0.91 -2.27 1.03
C PRO A 269 -0.43 -0.97 0.38
N ILE A 270 -0.82 -0.71 -0.87
CA ILE A 270 -0.30 0.46 -1.61
C ILE A 270 -0.98 1.77 -1.24
N LEU A 271 -2.21 1.70 -0.69
CA LEU A 271 -2.98 2.88 -0.27
C LEU A 271 -2.84 3.16 1.22
N SER A 272 -2.23 2.25 1.98
CA SER A 272 -2.16 2.30 3.43
C SER A 272 -0.80 2.79 3.95
N GLU A 273 -0.72 2.98 5.26
CA GLU A 273 0.52 3.28 5.96
C GLU A 273 1.57 2.14 5.85
N LEU A 274 1.18 0.93 5.38
CA LEU A 274 2.13 -0.17 5.12
C LEU A 274 3.21 0.26 4.12
N ARG A 275 2.82 0.98 3.07
CA ARG A 275 3.73 1.56 2.10
C ARG A 275 4.74 2.51 2.76
N ARG A 276 4.25 3.40 3.64
CA ARG A 276 5.10 4.32 4.40
C ARG A 276 6.09 3.58 5.32
N GLY A 277 5.62 2.53 5.99
CA GLY A 277 6.48 1.66 6.80
C GLY A 277 7.57 0.98 5.98
N TYR A 278 7.26 0.53 4.76
CA TYR A 278 8.26 -0.05 3.88
C TYR A 278 9.25 1.00 3.34
N PHE A 279 8.79 2.23 3.04
CA PHE A 279 9.71 3.35 2.76
C PHE A 279 10.70 3.54 3.91
N GLN A 280 10.23 3.51 5.16
CA GLN A 280 11.09 3.65 6.33
C GLN A 280 12.12 2.51 6.40
N TYR A 281 11.69 1.26 6.23
CA TYR A 281 12.59 0.10 6.20
C TYR A 281 13.71 0.24 5.16
N VAL A 282 13.43 0.80 3.99
CA VAL A 282 14.41 1.04 2.92
C VAL A 282 15.30 2.23 3.22
N ILE A 283 14.76 3.31 3.78
CA ILE A 283 15.44 4.61 3.95
C ILE A 283 16.33 4.64 5.21
N ASP A 284 15.91 4.03 6.32
CA ASP A 284 16.66 4.08 7.58
C ASP A 284 18.14 3.67 7.44
N PRO A 285 18.52 2.61 6.69
CA PRO A 285 19.92 2.28 6.47
C PRO A 285 20.69 3.34 5.67
N LEU A 286 20.01 4.08 4.78
CA LEU A 286 20.65 5.16 4.02
C LEU A 286 21.03 6.33 4.95
N VAL A 287 20.12 6.67 5.88
CA VAL A 287 20.39 7.71 6.88
C VAL A 287 21.58 7.30 7.76
N LEU A 288 21.67 6.04 8.17
CA LEU A 288 22.80 5.52 8.93
C LEU A 288 24.11 5.52 8.10
N LYS A 289 24.03 5.17 6.82
CA LYS A 289 25.17 5.18 5.89
C LYS A 289 25.78 6.57 5.74
N PHE A 290 24.95 7.60 5.69
CA PHE A 290 25.35 8.99 5.50
C PHE A 290 25.35 9.81 6.80
N ASN A 291 25.57 9.17 7.93
CA ASN A 291 25.56 9.79 9.25
C ASN A 291 26.56 10.96 9.40
N ARG A 292 27.73 10.89 8.75
CA ARG A 292 28.73 11.96 8.78
C ARG A 292 28.19 13.23 8.13
N GLN A 293 27.63 13.16 6.94
CA GLN A 293 27.04 14.29 6.22
C GLN A 293 25.88 14.92 7.02
N ILE A 294 25.07 14.09 7.66
CA ILE A 294 23.99 14.56 8.54
C ILE A 294 24.57 15.25 9.78
N ALA A 295 25.62 14.68 10.37
CA ALA A 295 26.29 15.27 11.53
C ALA A 295 26.88 16.65 11.21
N ASP A 296 27.43 16.85 10.02
CA ASP A 296 27.96 18.13 9.54
C ASP A 296 26.87 19.23 9.45
N ARG A 297 25.60 18.84 9.30
CA ARG A 297 24.42 19.73 9.25
C ARG A 297 23.60 19.75 10.54
N ARG A 298 24.08 19.11 11.59
CA ARG A 298 23.36 18.93 12.85
C ARG A 298 22.81 20.24 13.42
N GLU A 299 23.66 21.28 13.50
CA GLU A 299 23.25 22.55 14.12
C GLU A 299 22.19 23.29 13.31
N GLN A 300 22.27 23.23 11.96
CA GLN A 300 21.25 23.82 11.08
C GLN A 300 19.90 23.11 11.21
N ILE A 301 19.90 21.77 11.31
CA ILE A 301 18.67 21.01 11.49
C ILE A 301 18.08 21.26 12.88
N ARG A 302 18.92 21.31 13.93
CA ARG A 302 18.49 21.68 15.28
C ARG A 302 17.87 23.07 15.37
N GLN A 303 18.38 24.02 14.61
CA GLN A 303 17.80 25.36 14.54
C GLN A 303 16.33 25.32 14.09
N VAL A 304 16.00 24.51 13.07
CA VAL A 304 14.62 24.37 12.57
C VAL A 304 13.75 23.61 13.59
N LEU A 305 14.28 22.54 14.22
CA LEU A 305 13.57 21.82 15.29
C LEU A 305 13.26 22.76 16.47
N ALA A 306 14.22 23.56 16.93
CA ALA A 306 14.01 24.52 18.01
C ALA A 306 12.99 25.61 17.64
N ALA A 307 12.93 26.04 16.37
CA ALA A 307 11.90 26.96 15.90
C ALA A 307 10.50 26.33 15.97
N ARG A 308 10.38 25.03 15.66
CA ARG A 308 9.10 24.28 15.80
C ARG A 308 8.69 24.12 17.27
N GLU A 309 9.64 23.79 18.15
CA GLU A 309 9.38 23.69 19.59
C GLU A 309 8.90 25.03 20.16
N LYS A 310 9.54 26.14 19.78
CA LYS A 310 9.09 27.50 20.16
C LYS A 310 7.68 27.84 19.65
N ALA A 311 7.28 27.25 18.52
CA ALA A 311 5.94 27.38 17.98
C ALA A 311 4.90 26.45 18.65
N GLY A 312 5.28 25.74 19.72
CA GLY A 312 4.41 24.87 20.52
C GLY A 312 4.32 23.41 20.06
N ALA A 313 5.17 22.99 19.12
CA ALA A 313 5.18 21.60 18.69
C ALA A 313 6.03 20.74 19.64
N THR A 314 5.56 19.53 19.94
CA THR A 314 6.37 18.52 20.64
C THR A 314 7.17 17.72 19.62
N VAL A 315 8.45 18.05 19.47
CA VAL A 315 9.34 17.40 18.49
C VAL A 315 10.53 16.75 19.19
N SER A 316 10.99 15.64 18.62
CA SER A 316 12.21 14.99 19.11
C SER A 316 13.44 15.84 18.73
N PRO A 317 14.38 16.04 19.64
CA PRO A 317 15.64 16.74 19.33
C PRO A 317 16.62 15.87 18.51
N ASP A 318 16.26 14.62 18.23
CA ASP A 318 17.09 13.70 17.44
C ASP A 318 17.10 14.08 15.96
N VAL A 319 18.25 14.57 15.50
CA VAL A 319 18.47 15.01 14.13
C VAL A 319 18.40 13.85 13.13
N PHE A 320 18.93 12.69 13.48
CA PHE A 320 18.90 11.53 12.58
C PHE A 320 17.47 11.02 12.39
N LEU A 321 16.72 10.95 13.46
CA LEU A 321 15.30 10.61 13.41
C LEU A 321 14.50 11.64 12.60
N SER A 322 14.81 12.93 12.72
CA SER A 322 14.16 13.97 11.94
C SER A 322 14.47 13.85 10.45
N VAL A 323 15.72 13.55 10.08
CA VAL A 323 16.12 13.32 8.69
C VAL A 323 15.42 12.11 8.11
N SER A 324 15.42 10.97 8.83
CA SER A 324 14.74 9.75 8.38
C SER A 324 13.24 9.99 8.19
N ARG A 325 12.56 10.54 9.18
CA ARG A 325 11.12 10.87 9.11
C ARG A 325 10.80 11.82 7.96
N SER A 326 11.66 12.82 7.74
CA SER A 326 11.47 13.80 6.67
C SER A 326 11.61 13.19 5.29
N LEU A 327 12.62 12.35 5.09
CA LEU A 327 12.84 11.69 3.80
C LEU A 327 11.74 10.66 3.51
N VAL A 328 11.30 9.90 4.52
CA VAL A 328 10.16 8.98 4.40
C VAL A 328 8.88 9.74 4.07
N ALA A 329 8.58 10.83 4.77
CA ALA A 329 7.40 11.65 4.53
C ALA A 329 7.39 12.24 3.11
N ALA A 330 8.53 12.75 2.67
CA ALA A 330 8.71 13.30 1.33
C ALA A 330 8.53 12.23 0.25
N ALA A 331 9.23 11.10 0.40
CA ALA A 331 9.17 10.00 -0.58
C ALA A 331 7.76 9.44 -0.71
N ASP A 332 7.09 9.19 0.40
CA ASP A 332 5.73 8.66 0.40
C ASP A 332 4.70 9.66 -0.17
N ALA A 333 4.82 10.95 0.17
CA ALA A 333 3.93 11.99 -0.35
C ALA A 333 4.13 12.20 -1.85
N ARG A 334 5.39 12.24 -2.32
CA ARG A 334 5.72 12.39 -3.74
C ARG A 334 5.33 11.18 -4.57
N PHE A 335 5.58 9.97 -4.06
CA PHE A 335 5.14 8.74 -4.69
C PHE A 335 3.62 8.74 -4.92
N ASP A 336 2.85 9.08 -3.89
CA ASP A 336 1.38 9.13 -3.97
C ASP A 336 0.90 10.20 -4.96
N GLU A 337 1.52 11.38 -4.95
CA GLU A 337 1.23 12.47 -5.88
C GLU A 337 1.53 12.07 -7.32
N SER A 338 2.74 11.60 -7.61
CA SER A 338 3.17 11.26 -8.97
C SER A 338 2.28 10.16 -9.55
N ARG A 339 1.94 9.15 -8.75
CA ARG A 339 1.02 8.07 -9.12
C ARG A 339 -0.37 8.62 -9.45
N LYS A 340 -0.95 9.44 -8.58
CA LYS A 340 -2.28 10.05 -8.80
C LYS A 340 -2.31 10.98 -10.02
N ILE A 341 -1.27 11.78 -10.22
CA ILE A 341 -1.14 12.63 -11.41
C ILE A 341 -1.07 11.78 -12.68
N ALA A 342 -0.29 10.70 -12.68
CA ALA A 342 -0.21 9.79 -13.82
C ALA A 342 -1.59 9.22 -14.20
N LEU A 343 -2.44 8.96 -13.20
CA LEU A 343 -3.82 8.51 -13.40
C LEU A 343 -4.68 9.57 -14.07
N VAL A 344 -4.71 10.78 -13.50
CA VAL A 344 -5.45 11.92 -14.05
C VAL A 344 -5.05 12.16 -15.51
N MET A 345 -3.74 12.10 -15.78
CA MET A 345 -3.22 12.29 -17.14
C MET A 345 -3.58 11.15 -18.10
N SER A 346 -3.62 9.89 -17.62
CA SER A 346 -4.05 8.76 -18.43
C SER A 346 -5.54 8.84 -18.80
N GLU A 347 -6.37 9.21 -17.84
CA GLU A 347 -7.81 9.42 -18.05
C GLU A 347 -8.08 10.59 -19.03
N ALA A 348 -7.35 11.70 -18.85
CA ALA A 348 -7.44 12.84 -19.76
C ALA A 348 -7.04 12.46 -21.19
N ARG A 349 -5.96 11.67 -21.36
CA ARG A 349 -5.54 11.16 -22.68
C ARG A 349 -6.60 10.27 -23.31
N ALA A 350 -7.20 9.36 -22.53
CA ALA A 350 -8.28 8.48 -23.02
C ALA A 350 -9.51 9.28 -23.45
N LYS A 351 -9.93 10.27 -22.64
CA LYS A 351 -11.03 11.19 -23.00
C LYS A 351 -10.72 11.99 -24.28
N LEU A 352 -9.49 12.54 -24.39
CA LEU A 352 -9.05 13.31 -25.55
C LEU A 352 -8.99 12.49 -26.85
N ALA A 353 -8.62 11.21 -26.77
CA ALA A 353 -8.59 10.31 -27.94
C ALA A 353 -9.98 10.10 -28.54
N ASN A 354 -11.02 10.15 -27.72
CA ASN A 354 -12.41 9.92 -28.12
C ASN A 354 -13.20 11.23 -28.38
N THR A 355 -12.58 12.41 -28.20
CA THR A 355 -13.24 13.72 -28.31
C THR A 355 -12.73 14.45 -29.53
N LYS A 356 -13.62 14.77 -30.50
CA LYS A 356 -13.30 15.51 -31.73
C LYS A 356 -13.53 17.01 -31.58
N ASP A 357 -14.45 17.43 -30.73
CA ASP A 357 -14.79 18.84 -30.52
C ASP A 357 -13.70 19.59 -29.74
N ASP A 358 -13.23 20.72 -30.29
CA ASP A 358 -12.15 21.51 -29.73
C ASP A 358 -12.52 22.19 -28.39
N ALA A 359 -13.78 22.55 -28.21
CA ALA A 359 -14.23 23.14 -26.95
C ALA A 359 -14.25 22.09 -25.83
N ALA A 360 -14.75 20.87 -26.12
CA ALA A 360 -14.71 19.75 -25.20
C ALA A 360 -13.27 19.30 -24.89
N ARG A 361 -12.37 19.31 -25.87
CA ARG A 361 -10.95 19.02 -25.66
C ARG A 361 -10.29 20.01 -24.69
N ARG A 362 -10.54 21.31 -24.87
CA ARG A 362 -10.06 22.35 -23.94
C ARG A 362 -10.62 22.17 -22.52
N ALA A 363 -11.89 21.77 -22.39
CA ALA A 363 -12.50 21.47 -21.11
C ALA A 363 -11.81 20.31 -20.39
N ILE A 364 -11.51 19.21 -21.10
CA ILE A 364 -10.78 18.05 -20.55
C ILE A 364 -9.38 18.45 -20.06
N VAL A 365 -8.65 19.25 -20.84
CA VAL A 365 -7.32 19.73 -20.44
C VAL A 365 -7.42 20.59 -19.18
N LYS A 366 -8.36 21.51 -19.12
CA LYS A 366 -8.60 22.37 -17.95
C LYS A 366 -8.98 21.54 -16.71
N GLU A 367 -9.86 20.54 -16.87
CA GLU A 367 -10.25 19.61 -15.81
C GLU A 367 -9.02 18.89 -15.25
N SER A 368 -8.17 18.32 -16.12
CA SER A 368 -6.97 17.59 -15.71
C SER A 368 -5.94 18.49 -15.01
N GLN A 369 -5.78 19.74 -15.46
CA GLN A 369 -4.92 20.73 -14.81
C GLN A 369 -5.44 21.09 -13.41
N THR A 370 -6.76 21.29 -13.29
CA THR A 370 -7.39 21.58 -11.98
C THR A 370 -7.24 20.41 -11.01
N ALA A 371 -7.47 19.19 -11.49
CA ALA A 371 -7.28 17.98 -10.69
C ALA A 371 -5.83 17.80 -10.25
N THR A 372 -4.87 18.05 -11.14
CA THR A 372 -3.43 18.01 -10.81
C THR A 372 -3.07 19.04 -9.74
N ALA A 373 -3.54 20.28 -9.86
CA ALA A 373 -3.29 21.32 -8.88
C ALA A 373 -3.89 20.96 -7.50
N ALA A 374 -5.08 20.37 -7.48
CA ALA A 374 -5.70 19.91 -6.24
C ALA A 374 -4.92 18.76 -5.57
N LEU A 375 -4.31 17.85 -6.34
CA LEU A 375 -3.43 16.80 -5.82
C LEU A 375 -2.15 17.40 -5.22
N GLN A 376 -1.55 18.38 -5.87
CA GLN A 376 -0.39 19.11 -5.34
C GLN A 376 -0.71 19.83 -4.02
N ASP A 377 -1.86 20.50 -3.93
CA ASP A 377 -2.32 21.11 -2.68
C ASP A 377 -2.50 20.07 -1.56
N GLN A 378 -3.03 18.88 -1.88
CA GLN A 378 -3.15 17.77 -0.92
C GLN A 378 -1.79 17.28 -0.42
N THR A 379 -0.82 17.13 -1.32
CA THR A 379 0.56 16.76 -0.97
C THR A 379 1.19 17.79 -0.04
N ILE A 380 1.01 19.07 -0.34
CA ILE A 380 1.49 20.18 0.50
C ILE A 380 0.86 20.12 1.90
N ALA A 381 -0.45 19.88 2.00
CA ALA A 381 -1.11 19.78 3.29
C ALA A 381 -0.58 18.58 4.10
N ARG A 382 -0.35 17.44 3.46
CA ARG A 382 0.24 16.25 4.09
C ARG A 382 1.66 16.51 4.60
N LEU A 383 2.51 17.11 3.76
CA LEU A 383 3.87 17.48 4.15
C LEU A 383 3.87 18.50 5.30
N ALA A 384 2.90 19.44 5.34
CA ALA A 384 2.76 20.39 6.43
C ALA A 384 2.42 19.69 7.76
N ASP A 385 1.52 18.71 7.73
CA ASP A 385 1.17 17.91 8.91
C ASP A 385 2.37 17.08 9.40
N ASP A 386 3.17 16.50 8.50
CA ASP A 386 4.41 15.79 8.85
C ASP A 386 5.50 16.73 9.37
N TYR A 387 5.62 17.92 8.77
CA TYR A 387 6.54 18.96 9.22
C TYR A 387 6.21 19.43 10.66
N GLU A 388 4.94 19.65 10.96
CA GLU A 388 4.48 20.01 12.31
C GLU A 388 4.80 18.93 13.34
N ARG A 389 4.86 17.66 12.94
CA ARG A 389 5.24 16.52 13.78
C ARG A 389 6.75 16.23 13.84
N GLY A 390 7.58 17.13 13.32
CA GLY A 390 9.03 17.08 13.43
C GLY A 390 9.77 16.56 12.19
N ALA A 391 9.08 16.29 11.09
CA ALA A 391 9.71 15.99 9.80
C ALA A 391 10.13 17.30 9.09
N VAL A 392 11.01 18.06 9.71
CA VAL A 392 11.31 19.46 9.35
C VAL A 392 12.03 19.66 8.02
N LEU A 393 12.53 18.60 7.39
CA LEU A 393 13.09 18.61 6.05
C LEU A 393 12.14 18.00 5.00
N ALA A 394 10.88 17.72 5.35
CA ALA A 394 9.96 17.02 4.44
C ALA A 394 9.70 17.80 3.14
N PHE A 395 9.51 19.10 3.22
CA PHE A 395 9.36 19.96 2.04
C PHE A 395 10.62 20.00 1.18
N PHE A 396 11.75 20.17 1.83
CA PHE A 396 13.05 20.19 1.18
C PHE A 396 13.29 18.90 0.39
N PHE A 397 13.16 17.74 1.04
CA PHE A 397 13.32 16.47 0.35
C PHE A 397 12.27 16.24 -0.73
N ALA A 398 11.03 16.70 -0.56
CA ALA A 398 9.99 16.56 -1.57
C ALA A 398 10.33 17.35 -2.85
N GLU A 399 10.92 18.54 -2.73
CA GLU A 399 11.40 19.32 -3.87
C GLU A 399 12.58 18.63 -4.56
N GLN A 400 13.57 18.16 -3.80
CA GLN A 400 14.71 17.45 -4.34
C GLN A 400 14.31 16.14 -5.05
N LEU A 401 13.41 15.36 -4.46
CA LEU A 401 12.91 14.14 -5.07
C LEU A 401 12.18 14.42 -6.39
N LYS A 402 11.40 15.50 -6.46
CA LYS A 402 10.72 15.91 -7.70
C LYS A 402 11.68 16.10 -8.87
N GLU A 403 12.87 16.66 -8.61
CA GLU A 403 13.88 16.89 -9.63
C GLU A 403 14.53 15.60 -10.14
N ILE A 404 14.63 14.58 -9.29
CA ILE A 404 15.29 13.32 -9.63
C ILE A 404 14.32 12.18 -10.03
N GLU A 405 13.00 12.34 -9.84
CA GLU A 405 12.00 11.32 -10.17
C GLU A 405 12.11 10.77 -11.60
N SER A 406 12.54 11.61 -12.55
CA SER A 406 12.70 11.22 -13.95
C SER A 406 14.11 10.76 -14.30
N SER A 407 15.06 10.83 -13.36
CA SER A 407 16.48 10.56 -13.63
C SER A 407 16.79 9.07 -13.77
N GLY A 408 15.99 8.21 -13.10
CA GLY A 408 16.21 6.75 -13.06
C GLY A 408 17.42 6.31 -12.21
N PHE A 409 18.01 7.22 -11.43
CA PHE A 409 19.15 6.91 -10.57
C PHE A 409 18.74 6.59 -9.13
N ASP A 410 19.55 5.78 -8.46
CA ASP A 410 19.37 5.43 -7.05
C ASP A 410 19.41 6.69 -6.16
N ILE A 411 18.39 6.84 -5.30
CA ILE A 411 18.29 7.95 -4.34
C ILE A 411 19.53 8.06 -3.45
N ALA A 412 20.17 6.94 -3.13
CA ALA A 412 21.39 6.93 -2.31
C ALA A 412 22.54 7.74 -2.93
N ASN A 413 22.55 7.91 -4.25
CA ASN A 413 23.60 8.69 -4.94
C ASN A 413 23.43 10.19 -4.73
N PHE A 414 22.21 10.67 -4.48
CA PHE A 414 21.91 12.08 -4.34
C PHE A 414 21.80 12.55 -2.89
N LEU A 415 21.55 11.63 -1.96
CA LEU A 415 21.29 11.97 -0.56
C LEU A 415 22.41 12.82 0.09
N PRO A 416 23.70 12.57 -0.14
CA PRO A 416 24.78 13.45 0.37
C PRO A 416 24.67 14.89 -0.11
N ASP A 417 24.40 15.10 -1.40
CA ASP A 417 24.30 16.41 -2.01
C ASP A 417 23.03 17.14 -1.57
N MET A 418 21.91 16.41 -1.44
CA MET A 418 20.69 16.93 -0.84
C MET A 418 20.97 17.47 0.58
N ILE A 419 21.59 16.68 1.45
CA ILE A 419 21.90 17.11 2.82
C ILE A 419 22.86 18.31 2.81
N ALA A 420 23.83 18.35 1.90
CA ALA A 420 24.78 19.45 1.79
C ALA A 420 24.12 20.77 1.35
N SER A 421 23.05 20.72 0.55
CA SER A 421 22.35 21.91 0.03
C SER A 421 21.21 22.43 0.94
N PHE A 422 21.02 21.83 2.12
CA PHE A 422 19.96 22.23 3.05
C PHE A 422 20.12 23.65 3.58
N ASP A 423 19.06 24.47 3.44
CA ASP A 423 18.99 25.85 3.94
C ASP A 423 17.99 25.98 5.11
N PRO A 424 18.47 26.16 6.35
CA PRO A 424 17.62 26.26 7.52
C PRO A 424 16.70 27.49 7.52
N ALA A 425 17.11 28.59 6.92
CA ALA A 425 16.32 29.83 6.89
C ALA A 425 15.05 29.65 6.06
N ARG A 426 15.17 28.99 4.90
CA ARG A 426 14.04 28.66 4.06
C ARG A 426 13.11 27.67 4.75
N GLU A 427 13.64 26.60 5.33
CA GLU A 427 12.81 25.56 5.96
C GLU A 427 12.07 26.07 7.21
N THR A 428 12.62 27.03 7.94
CA THR A 428 11.91 27.65 9.08
C THR A 428 10.62 28.38 8.64
N ASN A 429 10.57 28.92 7.43
CA ASN A 429 9.46 29.71 6.90
C ASN A 429 8.46 28.90 6.06
N ARG A 430 8.66 27.60 5.88
CA ARG A 430 7.87 26.74 4.98
C ARG A 430 6.37 26.79 5.19
N LEU A 431 5.92 26.72 6.43
CA LEU A 431 4.47 26.76 6.71
C LEU A 431 3.81 28.06 6.27
N THR A 432 4.55 29.17 6.32
CA THR A 432 4.06 30.46 5.83
C THR A 432 3.98 30.49 4.30
N GLU A 433 5.02 29.97 3.62
CA GLU A 433 5.07 29.90 2.15
C GLU A 433 3.93 29.04 1.57
N VAL A 434 3.60 27.94 2.24
CA VAL A 434 2.57 26.99 1.74
C VAL A 434 1.18 27.21 2.33
N ALA A 435 0.98 28.26 3.13
CA ALA A 435 -0.26 28.50 3.90
C ALA A 435 -1.53 28.49 3.01
N GLU A 436 -1.49 29.16 1.86
CA GLU A 436 -2.64 29.24 0.96
C GLU A 436 -2.96 27.89 0.28
N ALA A 437 -1.95 27.11 -0.14
CA ALA A 437 -2.14 25.78 -0.70
C ALA A 437 -2.74 24.83 0.35
N ARG A 438 -2.19 24.85 1.57
CA ARG A 438 -2.72 24.10 2.72
C ARG A 438 -4.17 24.46 3.01
N LYS A 439 -4.50 25.75 3.02
CA LYS A 439 -5.88 26.23 3.24
C LYS A 439 -6.85 25.70 2.17
N ARG A 440 -6.48 25.76 0.90
CA ARG A 440 -7.29 25.18 -0.20
C ARG A 440 -7.52 23.68 -0.02
N ALA A 441 -6.46 22.93 0.30
CA ALA A 441 -6.56 21.48 0.52
C ALA A 441 -7.47 21.14 1.70
N LEU A 442 -7.34 21.86 2.83
CA LEU A 442 -8.19 21.67 4.01
C LEU A 442 -9.65 22.04 3.73
N ALA A 443 -9.90 23.14 3.02
CA ALA A 443 -11.25 23.53 2.60
C ALA A 443 -11.87 22.47 1.67
N ALA A 444 -11.12 21.96 0.71
CA ALA A 444 -11.57 20.90 -0.17
C ALA A 444 -11.86 19.59 0.59
N ARG A 445 -11.05 19.25 1.60
CA ARG A 445 -11.29 18.11 2.50
C ARG A 445 -12.58 18.31 3.32
N GLN A 446 -12.77 19.49 3.92
CA GLN A 446 -13.97 19.81 4.68
C GLN A 446 -15.24 19.78 3.81
N ALA A 447 -15.17 20.33 2.59
CA ALA A 447 -16.27 20.28 1.63
C ALA A 447 -16.67 18.84 1.28
N ARG A 448 -15.70 17.94 1.10
CA ARG A 448 -15.95 16.51 0.85
C ARG A 448 -16.60 15.82 2.05
N ILE A 449 -16.10 16.12 3.27
CA ILE A 449 -16.70 15.59 4.51
C ILE A 449 -18.13 16.08 4.67
N ALA A 450 -18.38 17.39 4.46
CA ALA A 450 -19.71 17.98 4.55
C ALA A 450 -20.69 17.40 3.51
N ALA A 451 -20.23 17.20 2.28
CA ALA A 451 -21.04 16.54 1.23
C ALA A 451 -21.46 15.13 1.63
N ARG A 452 -20.54 14.35 2.19
CA ARG A 452 -20.84 12.99 2.70
C ARG A 452 -21.81 13.00 3.88
N SER A 453 -21.61 13.93 4.81
CA SER A 453 -22.50 14.06 5.98
C SER A 453 -23.91 14.46 5.56
N ALA A 454 -24.06 15.30 4.53
CA ALA A 454 -25.35 15.68 3.96
C ALA A 454 -26.08 14.51 3.28
N GLU A 455 -25.33 13.50 2.82
CA GLU A 455 -25.86 12.28 2.22
C GLU A 455 -26.22 11.19 3.25
N GLY A 456 -26.04 11.46 4.55
CA GLY A 456 -26.37 10.53 5.64
C GLY A 456 -25.29 9.47 5.91
N ASP A 457 -24.10 9.62 5.35
CA ASP A 457 -22.98 8.75 5.64
C ASP A 457 -22.34 9.11 7.01
N PRO A 458 -21.96 8.10 7.83
CA PRO A 458 -21.31 8.34 9.11
C PRO A 458 -19.97 9.09 8.92
N PRO A 459 -19.54 9.91 9.89
CA PRO A 459 -18.33 10.70 9.79
C PRO A 459 -17.11 9.82 9.55
N VAL A 460 -16.39 10.11 8.46
CA VAL A 460 -15.15 9.39 8.12
C VAL A 460 -14.04 9.91 9.04
N TYR A 461 -13.62 9.08 9.96
CA TYR A 461 -12.42 9.34 10.75
C TYR A 461 -11.21 9.39 9.83
N SER A 462 -10.35 10.39 10.01
CA SER A 462 -9.21 10.72 9.16
C SER A 462 -8.06 9.69 9.20
N GLU A 463 -8.24 8.57 9.84
CA GLU A 463 -7.21 7.54 10.04
C GLU A 463 -7.28 6.42 9.03
N ALA A 464 -7.99 6.67 7.90
CA ALA A 464 -8.27 5.47 7.32
C ALA A 464 -8.55 5.28 5.86
N ASP A 465 -7.51 4.95 5.15
CA ASP A 465 -7.65 4.28 3.88
C ASP A 465 -8.37 2.91 3.98
N ALA A 466 -8.47 2.29 5.16
CA ALA A 466 -9.22 1.04 5.32
C ALA A 466 -10.67 1.23 5.76
N SER A 467 -10.98 2.29 6.49
CA SER A 467 -12.39 2.70 6.61
C SER A 467 -12.93 3.14 5.24
N ARG A 468 -12.05 3.64 4.36
CA ARG A 468 -12.34 3.90 2.95
C ARG A 468 -12.74 2.63 2.20
N THR A 469 -12.03 1.53 2.38
CA THR A 469 -12.36 0.27 1.69
C THR A 469 -13.66 -0.33 2.23
N ALA A 470 -13.89 -0.31 3.54
CA ALA A 470 -15.13 -0.76 4.14
C ALA A 470 -16.32 0.15 3.76
N ALA A 471 -16.10 1.49 3.77
CA ALA A 471 -17.10 2.45 3.32
C ALA A 471 -17.42 2.27 1.83
N LEU A 472 -16.43 2.02 0.99
CA LEU A 472 -16.63 1.74 -0.43
C LEU A 472 -17.45 0.46 -0.63
N VAL A 473 -17.14 -0.62 0.07
CA VAL A 473 -17.90 -1.88 -0.02
C VAL A 473 -19.36 -1.67 0.38
N LYS A 474 -19.60 -0.92 1.46
CA LYS A 474 -20.96 -0.58 1.89
C LYS A 474 -21.68 0.25 0.82
N GLN A 475 -21.04 1.30 0.30
CA GLN A 475 -21.62 2.17 -0.73
C GLN A 475 -21.90 1.42 -2.03
N LEU A 476 -21.02 0.51 -2.45
CA LEU A 476 -21.26 -0.37 -3.59
C LEU A 476 -22.45 -1.30 -3.34
N GLY A 477 -22.62 -1.83 -2.13
CA GLY A 477 -23.78 -2.64 -1.75
C GLY A 477 -25.10 -1.84 -1.76
N GLU A 478 -25.08 -0.56 -1.39
CA GLU A 478 -26.25 0.33 -1.51
C GLU A 478 -26.58 0.63 -2.98
N ILE A 479 -25.56 0.86 -3.81
CA ILE A 479 -25.75 1.07 -5.25
C ILE A 479 -26.26 -0.19 -5.93
N GLU A 480 -25.84 -1.37 -5.49
CA GLU A 480 -26.38 -2.63 -5.99
C GLU A 480 -27.90 -2.75 -5.75
N LYS A 481 -28.40 -2.29 -4.59
CA LYS A 481 -29.86 -2.23 -4.33
C LYS A 481 -30.56 -1.27 -5.29
N ILE A 482 -29.96 -0.11 -5.60
CA ILE A 482 -30.49 0.85 -6.58
C ILE A 482 -30.51 0.20 -7.99
N LEU A 483 -29.49 -0.55 -8.32
CA LEU A 483 -29.40 -1.31 -9.57
C LEU A 483 -30.46 -2.41 -9.66
N GLN A 484 -30.68 -3.16 -8.56
CA GLN A 484 -31.75 -4.17 -8.46
C GLN A 484 -33.14 -3.55 -8.61
N ALA A 485 -33.32 -2.31 -8.14
CA ALA A 485 -34.55 -1.53 -8.36
C ALA A 485 -34.66 -0.94 -9.76
N LYS A 486 -33.72 -1.27 -10.68
CA LYS A 486 -33.65 -0.80 -12.08
C LYS A 486 -33.54 0.73 -12.23
N ASN A 487 -33.10 1.44 -11.21
CA ASN A 487 -32.86 2.88 -11.28
C ASN A 487 -31.44 3.16 -11.78
N TYR A 488 -31.18 2.87 -13.06
CA TYR A 488 -29.88 2.99 -13.70
C TYR A 488 -29.27 4.40 -13.65
N PRO A 489 -30.05 5.50 -13.89
CA PRO A 489 -29.48 6.85 -13.80
C PRO A 489 -29.00 7.21 -12.40
N ALA A 490 -29.73 6.81 -11.37
CA ALA A 490 -29.32 7.06 -9.99
C ALA A 490 -28.07 6.24 -9.61
N ALA A 491 -27.99 4.97 -10.02
CA ALA A 491 -26.82 4.13 -9.81
C ALA A 491 -25.58 4.73 -10.50
N GLU A 492 -25.70 5.14 -11.78
CA GLU A 492 -24.60 5.77 -12.52
C GLU A 492 -24.13 7.09 -11.89
N THR A 493 -25.06 7.93 -11.46
CA THR A 493 -24.72 9.20 -10.79
C THR A 493 -23.93 8.93 -9.53
N ARG A 494 -24.42 8.04 -8.69
CA ARG A 494 -23.76 7.68 -7.44
C ARG A 494 -22.37 7.04 -7.65
N LEU A 495 -22.22 6.17 -8.64
CA LEU A 495 -20.94 5.57 -9.01
C LEU A 495 -19.95 6.61 -9.56
N LYS A 496 -20.41 7.57 -10.36
CA LYS A 496 -19.57 8.68 -10.86
C LYS A 496 -19.13 9.61 -9.72
N GLU A 497 -19.97 9.80 -8.72
CA GLU A 497 -19.60 10.54 -7.51
C GLU A 497 -18.53 9.79 -6.72
N LEU A 498 -18.68 8.49 -6.54
CA LEU A 498 -17.67 7.65 -5.90
C LEU A 498 -16.31 7.72 -6.60
N LEU A 499 -16.27 7.82 -7.95
CA LEU A 499 -15.02 7.98 -8.68
C LEU A 499 -14.27 9.27 -8.33
N LYS A 500 -14.94 10.30 -7.84
CA LYS A 500 -14.27 11.53 -7.39
C LYS A 500 -13.43 11.28 -6.15
N ASP A 501 -13.89 10.37 -5.28
CA ASP A 501 -13.26 10.04 -4.01
C ASP A 501 -12.30 8.84 -4.14
N TYR A 502 -12.65 7.90 -5.01
CA TYR A 502 -11.93 6.65 -5.29
C TYR A 502 -11.53 6.60 -6.76
N SER A 503 -10.80 7.63 -7.21
CA SER A 503 -10.31 7.69 -8.58
C SER A 503 -9.53 6.41 -8.91
N ARG A 504 -9.99 5.67 -9.93
CA ARG A 504 -9.39 4.41 -10.39
C ARG A 504 -9.59 3.18 -9.50
N GLU A 505 -10.66 3.13 -8.76
CA GLU A 505 -11.06 1.92 -8.04
C GLU A 505 -11.70 0.91 -9.04
N PRO A 506 -11.10 -0.27 -9.27
CA PRO A 506 -11.60 -1.25 -10.24
C PRO A 506 -13.03 -1.69 -9.97
N ARG A 507 -13.41 -1.78 -8.70
CA ARG A 507 -14.79 -2.17 -8.28
C ARG A 507 -15.84 -1.16 -8.74
N ILE A 508 -15.51 0.14 -8.76
CA ILE A 508 -16.43 1.17 -9.21
C ILE A 508 -16.58 1.13 -10.73
N PHE A 509 -15.47 1.00 -11.47
CA PHE A 509 -15.54 0.84 -12.93
C PHE A 509 -16.29 -0.43 -13.31
N PHE A 510 -16.08 -1.53 -12.59
CA PHE A 510 -16.83 -2.77 -12.80
C PHE A 510 -18.32 -2.56 -12.53
N ALA A 511 -18.71 -1.87 -11.45
CA ALA A 511 -20.11 -1.57 -11.15
C ALA A 511 -20.75 -0.63 -12.19
N LEU A 512 -20.01 0.37 -12.70
CA LEU A 512 -20.46 1.22 -13.82
C LEU A 512 -20.69 0.41 -15.10
N ALA A 513 -19.77 -0.51 -15.40
CA ALA A 513 -19.88 -1.40 -16.53
C ALA A 513 -21.10 -2.32 -16.40
N GLN A 514 -21.30 -2.90 -15.22
CA GLN A 514 -22.44 -3.76 -14.91
C GLN A 514 -23.76 -2.98 -15.01
N THR A 515 -23.82 -1.76 -14.47
CA THR A 515 -24.98 -0.87 -14.56
C THR A 515 -25.33 -0.60 -16.03
N SER A 516 -24.33 -0.25 -16.85
CA SER A 516 -24.52 0.01 -18.29
C SER A 516 -24.94 -1.26 -19.04
N SER A 517 -24.36 -2.43 -18.70
CA SER A 517 -24.69 -3.71 -19.33
C SER A 517 -26.13 -4.16 -19.03
N VAL A 518 -26.58 -4.04 -17.77
CA VAL A 518 -27.96 -4.39 -17.37
C VAL A 518 -28.95 -3.40 -17.98
N ALA A 519 -28.61 -2.09 -18.00
CA ALA A 519 -29.44 -1.08 -18.64
C ALA A 519 -29.55 -1.28 -20.17
N ALA A 520 -28.53 -1.85 -20.82
CA ALA A 520 -28.57 -2.23 -22.22
C ALA A 520 -29.53 -3.40 -22.47
N ALA A 521 -29.57 -4.39 -21.56
CA ALA A 521 -30.47 -5.52 -21.67
C ALA A 521 -31.95 -5.13 -21.53
N ASP A 522 -32.25 -4.07 -20.76
CA ASP A 522 -33.60 -3.53 -20.58
C ASP A 522 -33.99 -2.47 -21.64
N ALA A 523 -33.05 -2.04 -22.49
CA ALA A 523 -33.32 -1.04 -23.50
C ALA A 523 -34.15 -1.61 -24.67
N THR A 524 -35.20 -0.89 -25.08
CA THR A 524 -36.06 -1.24 -26.23
C THR A 524 -35.61 -0.58 -27.54
N ASP A 525 -34.74 0.42 -27.45
CA ASP A 525 -34.19 1.15 -28.59
C ASP A 525 -32.76 0.64 -28.88
N GLU A 526 -32.52 0.20 -30.11
CA GLU A 526 -31.24 -0.39 -30.53
C GLU A 526 -30.06 0.58 -30.42
N GLU A 527 -30.29 1.87 -30.69
CA GLU A 527 -29.24 2.89 -30.58
C GLU A 527 -28.86 3.14 -29.11
N VAL A 528 -29.87 3.15 -28.24
CA VAL A 528 -29.66 3.25 -26.78
C VAL A 528 -28.93 2.01 -26.25
N GLN A 529 -29.33 0.82 -26.72
CA GLN A 529 -28.68 -0.44 -26.37
C GLN A 529 -27.22 -0.44 -26.80
N ALA A 530 -26.91 -0.07 -28.04
CA ALA A 530 -25.55 -0.02 -28.56
C ALA A 530 -24.68 0.97 -27.77
N ARG A 531 -25.18 2.15 -27.48
CA ARG A 531 -24.46 3.15 -26.62
C ARG A 531 -24.18 2.61 -25.22
N ARG A 532 -25.14 1.92 -24.62
CA ARG A 532 -24.99 1.31 -23.28
C ARG A 532 -23.97 0.19 -23.28
N LEU A 533 -23.97 -0.69 -24.30
CA LEU A 533 -22.99 -1.76 -24.45
C LEU A 533 -21.57 -1.19 -24.66
N GLN A 534 -21.43 -0.13 -25.45
CA GLN A 534 -20.14 0.54 -25.62
C GLN A 534 -19.64 1.17 -24.33
N ALA A 535 -20.53 1.79 -23.54
CA ALA A 535 -20.19 2.31 -22.23
C ALA A 535 -19.79 1.18 -21.24
N ALA A 536 -20.45 0.04 -21.31
CA ALA A 536 -20.10 -1.14 -20.51
C ALA A 536 -18.70 -1.65 -20.86
N LEU A 537 -18.39 -1.84 -22.16
CA LEU A 537 -17.06 -2.25 -22.62
C LEU A 537 -15.97 -1.28 -22.16
N THR A 538 -16.21 0.02 -22.29
CA THR A 538 -15.26 1.05 -21.85
C THR A 538 -14.97 0.92 -20.35
N ASN A 539 -16.01 0.79 -19.53
CA ASN A 539 -15.85 0.71 -18.09
C ASN A 539 -15.26 -0.64 -17.63
N TYR A 540 -15.56 -1.77 -18.29
CA TYR A 540 -14.90 -3.05 -18.00
C TYR A 540 -13.41 -2.98 -18.35
N ARG A 541 -13.02 -2.37 -19.48
CA ARG A 541 -11.60 -2.13 -19.79
C ARG A 541 -10.94 -1.26 -18.74
N LEU A 542 -11.58 -0.17 -18.32
CA LEU A 542 -11.07 0.69 -17.25
C LEU A 542 -10.94 -0.08 -15.92
N ALA A 543 -11.84 -1.01 -15.63
CA ALA A 543 -11.72 -1.88 -14.46
C ALA A 543 -10.48 -2.79 -14.54
N VAL A 544 -10.22 -3.37 -15.73
CA VAL A 544 -9.04 -4.22 -15.96
C VAL A 544 -7.75 -3.38 -15.99
N GLU A 545 -7.73 -2.22 -16.63
CA GLU A 545 -6.58 -1.31 -16.69
C GLU A 545 -6.27 -0.67 -15.33
N ALA A 546 -7.30 -0.39 -14.55
CA ALA A 546 -7.16 0.13 -13.19
C ALA A 546 -6.78 -0.97 -12.20
N ALA A 547 -6.93 -2.24 -12.59
CA ALA A 547 -6.58 -3.35 -11.75
C ALA A 547 -5.09 -3.31 -11.43
N SER A 548 -4.81 -3.31 -10.17
CA SER A 548 -3.52 -3.69 -9.63
C SER A 548 -3.55 -5.21 -9.40
N PRO A 549 -2.41 -5.85 -9.20
CA PRO A 549 -2.39 -7.24 -8.76
C PRO A 549 -3.11 -7.51 -7.43
N GLU A 550 -3.50 -6.47 -6.72
CA GLU A 550 -4.34 -6.48 -5.51
C GLU A 550 -5.82 -6.60 -5.82
N THR A 551 -6.19 -6.23 -7.03
CA THR A 551 -7.58 -6.36 -7.44
C THR A 551 -7.97 -7.82 -7.41
N ASP A 552 -9.10 -8.11 -6.77
CA ASP A 552 -9.65 -9.45 -6.72
C ASP A 552 -9.62 -10.08 -8.13
N ARG A 553 -8.84 -11.14 -8.27
CA ARG A 553 -8.71 -11.88 -9.54
C ARG A 553 -10.05 -12.38 -10.06
N ALA A 554 -11.01 -12.60 -9.14
CA ALA A 554 -12.36 -12.96 -9.50
C ALA A 554 -13.08 -11.80 -10.21
N LEU A 555 -12.87 -10.57 -9.77
CA LEU A 555 -13.44 -9.38 -10.42
C LEU A 555 -12.89 -9.22 -11.85
N ILE A 556 -11.59 -9.40 -12.03
CA ILE A 556 -10.93 -9.31 -13.34
C ILE A 556 -11.41 -10.42 -14.27
N SER A 557 -11.51 -11.66 -13.76
CA SER A 557 -12.08 -12.80 -14.49
C SER A 557 -13.50 -12.51 -14.98
N ARG A 558 -14.36 -11.97 -14.11
CA ARG A 558 -15.73 -11.57 -14.45
C ARG A 558 -15.79 -10.42 -15.45
N ALA A 559 -14.87 -9.45 -15.36
CA ALA A 559 -14.80 -8.35 -16.32
C ALA A 559 -14.47 -8.85 -17.73
N HIS A 560 -13.47 -9.72 -17.88
CA HIS A 560 -13.12 -10.32 -19.16
C HIS A 560 -14.27 -11.16 -19.73
N VAL A 561 -14.94 -11.98 -18.91
CA VAL A 561 -16.11 -12.74 -19.38
C VAL A 561 -17.26 -11.84 -19.83
N ALA A 562 -17.51 -10.75 -19.08
CA ALA A 562 -18.55 -9.79 -19.46
C ALA A 562 -18.24 -9.10 -20.80
N MET A 563 -16.98 -8.67 -21.01
CA MET A 563 -16.52 -8.13 -22.29
C MET A 563 -16.66 -9.16 -23.42
N GLY A 564 -16.21 -10.38 -23.18
CA GLY A 564 -16.34 -11.49 -24.16
C GLY A 564 -17.79 -11.74 -24.57
N ARG A 565 -18.72 -11.71 -23.63
CA ARG A 565 -20.18 -11.84 -23.92
C ARG A 565 -20.71 -10.66 -24.73
N ILE A 566 -20.30 -9.43 -24.40
CA ILE A 566 -20.74 -8.25 -25.17
C ILE A 566 -20.17 -8.29 -26.58
N TYR A 567 -18.89 -8.64 -26.75
CA TYR A 567 -18.30 -8.79 -28.09
C TYR A 567 -18.96 -9.91 -28.91
N ALA A 568 -19.27 -11.05 -28.27
CA ALA A 568 -20.00 -12.12 -28.96
C ALA A 568 -21.41 -11.68 -29.37
N PHE A 569 -22.11 -10.90 -28.54
CA PHE A 569 -23.39 -10.31 -28.86
C PHE A 569 -23.34 -9.32 -30.05
N LEU A 570 -22.21 -8.62 -30.19
CA LEU A 570 -21.94 -7.68 -31.26
C LEU A 570 -21.32 -8.36 -32.53
N ASP A 571 -21.31 -9.68 -32.58
CA ASP A 571 -20.70 -10.49 -33.66
C ASP A 571 -19.17 -10.26 -33.83
N GLN A 572 -18.51 -9.66 -32.83
CA GLN A 572 -17.07 -9.42 -32.79
C GLN A 572 -16.34 -10.65 -32.19
N ASN A 573 -16.41 -11.77 -32.91
CA ASN A 573 -15.99 -13.08 -32.41
C ASN A 573 -14.48 -13.16 -32.09
N VAL A 574 -13.63 -12.39 -32.77
CA VAL A 574 -12.18 -12.34 -32.52
C VAL A 574 -11.88 -11.69 -31.18
N ASP A 575 -12.52 -10.56 -30.88
CA ASP A 575 -12.36 -9.86 -29.61
C ASP A 575 -13.02 -10.63 -28.47
N ALA A 576 -14.18 -11.24 -28.73
CA ALA A 576 -14.83 -12.14 -27.78
C ALA A 576 -13.91 -13.30 -27.37
N ALA A 577 -13.27 -13.95 -28.35
CA ALA A 577 -12.34 -15.06 -28.10
C ALA A 577 -11.15 -14.61 -27.25
N LYS A 578 -10.57 -13.44 -27.56
CA LYS A 578 -9.45 -12.86 -26.79
C LYS A 578 -9.83 -12.65 -25.33
N GLU A 579 -10.98 -12.05 -25.07
CA GLU A 579 -11.42 -11.76 -23.72
C GLU A 579 -11.73 -13.04 -22.91
N PHE A 580 -12.34 -14.04 -23.54
CA PHE A 580 -12.53 -15.34 -22.88
C PHE A 580 -11.20 -16.06 -22.61
N ASP A 581 -10.24 -15.98 -23.54
CA ASP A 581 -8.91 -16.55 -23.34
C ASP A 581 -8.15 -15.88 -22.18
N GLU A 582 -8.28 -14.55 -21.99
CA GLU A 582 -7.73 -13.84 -20.84
C GLU A 582 -8.38 -14.30 -19.52
N ALA A 583 -9.71 -14.47 -19.49
CA ALA A 583 -10.38 -15.01 -18.31
C ALA A 583 -9.95 -16.46 -17.98
N ILE A 584 -9.71 -17.28 -19.01
CA ILE A 584 -9.20 -18.65 -18.84
C ILE A 584 -7.77 -18.66 -18.27
N LYS A 585 -6.89 -17.75 -18.73
CA LYS A 585 -5.53 -17.60 -18.20
C LYS A 585 -5.51 -17.24 -16.70
N ILE A 586 -6.49 -16.49 -16.22
CA ILE A 586 -6.62 -16.18 -14.80
C ILE A 586 -6.83 -17.47 -13.98
N GLY A 587 -7.50 -18.46 -14.56
CA GLY A 587 -7.75 -19.77 -13.96
C GLY A 587 -9.00 -19.81 -13.08
N GLY A 588 -9.21 -20.96 -12.44
CA GLY A 588 -10.34 -21.18 -11.54
C GLY A 588 -10.14 -20.54 -10.18
N VAL A 589 -10.52 -19.28 -10.01
CA VAL A 589 -10.50 -18.57 -8.74
C VAL A 589 -11.89 -18.57 -8.11
N ALA A 590 -11.98 -18.58 -6.79
CA ALA A 590 -13.25 -18.52 -6.08
C ALA A 590 -13.98 -17.22 -6.43
N GLY A 591 -15.27 -17.30 -6.81
CA GLY A 591 -16.04 -16.14 -7.26
C GLY A 591 -15.69 -15.62 -8.66
N GLY A 592 -14.73 -16.23 -9.36
CA GLY A 592 -14.39 -15.92 -10.75
C GLY A 592 -15.33 -16.60 -11.75
N ALA A 593 -15.15 -16.30 -13.02
CA ALA A 593 -16.03 -16.76 -14.12
C ALA A 593 -15.31 -17.70 -15.10
N TYR A 594 -14.41 -18.55 -14.58
CA TYR A 594 -13.63 -19.48 -15.42
C TYR A 594 -14.51 -20.43 -16.24
N ARG A 595 -15.55 -21.03 -15.64
CA ARG A 595 -16.45 -21.95 -16.34
C ARG A 595 -17.20 -21.24 -17.45
N GLU A 596 -17.72 -20.06 -17.18
CA GLU A 596 -18.41 -19.21 -18.15
C GLU A 596 -17.47 -18.76 -19.29
N ALA A 597 -16.18 -18.54 -18.98
CA ALA A 597 -15.17 -18.23 -20.00
C ALA A 597 -14.98 -19.40 -20.96
N VAL A 598 -14.81 -20.62 -20.42
CA VAL A 598 -14.64 -21.85 -21.23
C VAL A 598 -15.90 -22.10 -22.08
N GLU A 599 -17.08 -21.99 -21.49
CA GLU A 599 -18.35 -22.18 -22.21
C GLU A 599 -18.54 -21.12 -23.30
N GLY A 600 -18.26 -19.84 -22.98
CA GLY A 600 -18.36 -18.74 -23.94
C GLY A 600 -17.39 -18.95 -25.10
N ARG A 601 -16.15 -19.32 -24.80
CA ARG A 601 -15.11 -19.58 -25.80
C ARG A 601 -15.48 -20.72 -26.76
N ASN A 602 -16.07 -21.80 -26.21
CA ASN A 602 -16.49 -22.96 -26.98
C ASN A 602 -17.73 -22.72 -27.87
N LYS A 603 -18.54 -21.71 -27.54
CA LYS A 603 -19.73 -21.33 -28.33
C LYS A 603 -19.40 -20.43 -29.52
N LEU A 604 -18.18 -19.85 -29.55
CA LEU A 604 -17.77 -19.03 -30.70
C LEU A 604 -17.50 -19.91 -31.93
N PRO A 605 -17.82 -19.44 -33.15
CA PRO A 605 -17.53 -20.17 -34.37
C PRO A 605 -16.01 -20.44 -34.47
N PRO A 606 -15.60 -21.60 -34.99
CA PRO A 606 -14.18 -21.87 -35.25
C PRO A 606 -13.65 -20.83 -36.23
N LYS A 607 -12.37 -20.47 -36.04
CA LYS A 607 -11.68 -19.52 -36.97
C LYS A 607 -11.60 -20.08 -38.35
#